data_777fba706b562476fa8a693ab299c06f
#
_entry.id   777fba706b562476fa8a693ab299c06f
#
_cell.length_a   1.000
_cell.length_b   1.000
_cell.length_c   1.000
_cell.angle_alpha   90.00
_cell.angle_beta   90.00
_cell.angle_gamma   90.00
#
_symmetry.space_group_name_H-M   'P 1'
#
loop_
_entity.id
_entity.type
_entity.pdbx_description
1 polymer ?
#
loop_
_entity_poly.entity_id
_entity_poly.type
_entity_poly.pdbx_seq_one_letter_code
_entity_poly.pdbx_strand_id
1 'polypeptide(L)'
;MKLGGTPLVEYTRDRLHRETVRSFGSRAGSNAAYELTSTYTPAGQLQSQHLNSLVYDRDYGWNDNGDLVRISGPRQTREYGYSATGRLESVRTLAPDLDIRIPYATDPAGNRLPDPELHPDSTLTAWPDNRIAEDAHYVYHYDEYGRLTEKTDRIPTGVIRTDDERTHHYHYDSQHRLVFHTRIQHGEPLVESRYLYDPLGRRMA
;
A
#
# COMPACT_ATOMS: atom_id res chain seq x y z
N MET A 1 14.49 17.54 18.21
CA MET A 1 14.98 16.29 18.81
C MET A 1 16.48 16.41 18.95
N LYS A 2 17.07 16.08 20.11
CA LYS A 2 18.51 16.23 20.37
C LYS A 2 19.07 14.92 20.96
N LEU A 3 20.32 14.61 20.63
CA LEU A 3 21.10 13.50 21.23
C LEU A 3 22.42 14.08 21.75
N GLY A 4 22.69 13.95 23.06
CA GLY A 4 23.91 14.49 23.67
C GLY A 4 24.08 16.01 23.49
N GLY A 5 22.97 16.77 23.45
CA GLY A 5 22.97 18.20 23.18
C GLY A 5 22.98 18.61 21.69
N THR A 6 23.29 17.68 20.79
CA THR A 6 23.33 17.95 19.35
C THR A 6 21.92 17.79 18.72
N PRO A 7 21.42 18.77 17.95
CA PRO A 7 20.16 18.63 17.25
C PRO A 7 20.25 17.48 16.22
N LEU A 8 19.32 16.54 16.27
CA LEU A 8 19.17 15.49 15.24
C LEU A 8 18.27 15.95 14.11
N VAL A 9 17.19 16.63 14.47
CA VAL A 9 16.22 17.19 13.54
C VAL A 9 15.68 18.48 14.13
N GLU A 10 15.60 19.53 13.29
CA GLU A 10 14.97 20.80 13.61
C GLU A 10 13.86 21.11 12.59
N TYR A 11 12.82 21.78 13.03
CA TYR A 11 11.66 22.10 12.21
C TYR A 11 11.34 23.59 12.28
N THR A 12 11.13 24.21 11.13
CA THR A 12 10.50 25.51 11.02
C THR A 12 9.05 25.30 10.58
N ARG A 13 8.14 26.11 11.12
CA ARG A 13 6.71 26.03 10.84
C ARG A 13 6.15 27.40 10.46
N ASP A 14 5.13 27.40 9.64
CA ASP A 14 4.37 28.61 9.34
C ASP A 14 3.35 28.93 10.45
N ARG A 15 2.57 30.01 10.25
CA ARG A 15 1.53 30.45 11.20
C ARG A 15 0.38 29.46 11.37
N LEU A 16 0.22 28.51 10.46
CA LEU A 16 -0.76 27.43 10.53
C LEU A 16 -0.15 26.13 11.09
N HIS A 17 1.04 26.22 11.70
CA HIS A 17 1.82 25.09 12.26
C HIS A 17 2.24 24.02 11.24
N ARG A 18 2.18 24.30 9.92
CA ARG A 18 2.67 23.39 8.90
C ARG A 18 4.18 23.47 8.82
N GLU A 19 4.83 22.34 8.58
CA GLU A 19 6.28 22.26 8.43
C GLU A 19 6.72 22.90 7.12
N THR A 20 7.50 23.97 7.19
CA THR A 20 8.07 24.64 6.01
C THR A 20 9.52 24.27 5.76
N VAL A 21 10.28 23.95 6.81
CA VAL A 21 11.65 23.47 6.70
C VAL A 21 11.91 22.37 7.71
N ARG A 22 12.58 21.34 7.28
CA ARG A 22 13.14 20.28 8.12
C ARG A 22 14.65 20.20 7.89
N SER A 23 15.43 20.48 8.92
CA SER A 23 16.89 20.39 8.87
C SER A 23 17.36 19.15 9.63
N PHE A 24 18.22 18.34 9.03
CA PHE A 24 18.73 17.10 9.62
C PHE A 24 20.16 16.77 9.16
N GLY A 25 20.81 15.92 9.94
CA GLY A 25 22.22 15.57 9.72
C GLY A 25 23.13 16.74 10.12
N SER A 26 23.94 16.58 11.17
CA SER A 26 24.95 17.58 11.52
C SER A 26 26.31 17.14 10.98
N ARG A 27 27.01 18.08 10.32
CA ARG A 27 28.47 18.02 10.20
C ARG A 27 29.08 18.68 11.43
N ALA A 28 30.14 18.09 11.98
CA ALA A 28 30.86 18.69 13.08
C ALA A 28 31.25 20.14 12.72
N GLY A 29 30.63 21.12 13.40
CA GLY A 29 31.05 22.51 13.34
C GLY A 29 30.10 23.51 12.68
N SER A 30 28.96 23.17 12.15
CA SER A 30 27.93 24.13 11.71
C SER A 30 26.76 23.47 10.92
N ASN A 31 25.82 24.21 10.47
CA ASN A 31 24.67 24.01 9.57
C ASN A 31 24.26 22.57 9.27
N ALA A 32 22.96 22.29 9.34
CA ALA A 32 22.35 21.02 8.92
C ALA A 32 22.89 20.57 7.56
N ALA A 33 23.28 19.28 7.45
CA ALA A 33 23.81 18.76 6.20
C ALA A 33 22.73 18.70 5.12
N TYR A 34 21.48 18.52 5.55
CA TYR A 34 20.32 18.43 4.68
C TYR A 34 19.20 19.33 5.15
N GLU A 35 18.54 19.97 4.19
CA GLU A 35 17.40 20.84 4.42
C GLU A 35 16.30 20.50 3.42
N LEU A 36 15.17 20.04 3.94
CA LEU A 36 13.96 19.78 3.18
C LEU A 36 13.01 20.97 3.33
N THR A 37 12.77 21.69 2.25
CA THR A 37 11.82 22.79 2.18
C THR A 37 10.47 22.30 1.65
N SER A 38 9.38 22.65 2.32
CA SER A 38 8.01 22.34 1.92
C SER A 38 7.22 23.62 1.66
N THR A 39 6.47 23.65 0.56
CA THR A 39 5.53 24.72 0.24
C THR A 39 4.10 24.20 0.17
N TYR A 40 3.13 25.11 0.32
CA TYR A 40 1.72 24.74 0.36
C TYR A 40 0.88 25.65 -0.53
N THR A 41 -0.17 25.11 -1.11
CA THR A 41 -1.18 25.91 -1.82
C THR A 41 -1.94 26.83 -0.85
N PRO A 42 -2.65 27.84 -1.34
CA PRO A 42 -3.55 28.64 -0.50
C PRO A 42 -4.62 27.80 0.22
N ALA A 43 -5.06 26.68 -0.38
CA ALA A 43 -5.98 25.72 0.23
C ALA A 43 -5.33 24.81 1.30
N GLY A 44 -4.01 24.94 1.53
CA GLY A 44 -3.29 24.18 2.56
C GLY A 44 -2.73 22.84 2.13
N GLN A 45 -2.87 22.49 0.87
CA GLN A 45 -2.33 21.25 0.32
C GLN A 45 -0.82 21.39 0.07
N LEU A 46 -0.06 20.31 0.25
CA LEU A 46 1.37 20.29 -0.04
C LEU A 46 1.61 20.54 -1.53
N GLN A 47 2.37 21.57 -1.86
CA GLN A 47 2.67 21.96 -3.25
C GLN A 47 4.02 21.47 -3.70
N SER A 48 5.03 21.54 -2.86
CA SER A 48 6.37 21.05 -3.17
C SER A 48 7.14 20.59 -1.95
N GLN A 49 8.10 19.72 -2.18
CA GLN A 49 9.15 19.33 -1.24
C GLN A 49 10.47 19.27 -1.98
N HIS A 50 11.43 20.11 -1.58
CA HIS A 50 12.76 20.18 -2.19
C HIS A 50 13.83 19.96 -1.14
N LEU A 51 14.70 19.00 -1.38
CA LEU A 51 15.88 18.76 -0.57
C LEU A 51 17.05 19.57 -1.18
N ASN A 52 17.89 20.17 -0.36
CA ASN A 52 19.10 20.88 -0.79
C ASN A 52 20.17 19.92 -1.40
N SER A 53 19.76 18.76 -1.86
CA SER A 53 20.51 17.84 -2.70
C SER A 53 19.58 17.36 -3.79
N LEU A 54 20.08 17.20 -5.03
CA LEU A 54 19.29 16.82 -6.22
C LEU A 54 18.58 15.44 -6.13
N VAL A 55 18.61 14.79 -4.99
CA VAL A 55 18.11 13.42 -4.83
C VAL A 55 16.62 13.36 -4.55
N TYR A 56 16.06 14.41 -3.96
CA TYR A 56 14.66 14.42 -3.53
C TYR A 56 14.01 15.78 -3.79
N ASP A 57 13.41 15.89 -4.97
CA ASP A 57 12.53 16.98 -5.34
C ASP A 57 11.18 16.42 -5.74
N ARG A 58 10.11 16.99 -5.22
CA ARG A 58 8.74 16.58 -5.56
C ARG A 58 7.85 17.80 -5.67
N ASP A 59 7.11 17.86 -6.77
CA ASP A 59 6.01 18.78 -6.96
C ASP A 59 4.70 18.01 -7.01
N TYR A 60 3.68 18.54 -6.33
CA TYR A 60 2.38 17.91 -6.17
C TYR A 60 1.33 18.75 -6.90
N GLY A 61 0.57 18.12 -7.79
CA GLY A 61 -0.55 18.73 -8.49
C GLY A 61 -1.88 18.24 -7.92
N TRP A 62 -2.82 19.16 -7.79
CA TRP A 62 -4.14 18.91 -7.22
C TRP A 62 -5.20 19.39 -8.20
N ASN A 63 -6.34 18.68 -8.29
CA ASN A 63 -7.49 19.13 -9.04
C ASN A 63 -8.39 20.08 -8.19
N ASP A 64 -9.45 20.60 -8.81
CA ASP A 64 -10.39 21.50 -8.14
C ASP A 64 -11.17 20.84 -7.00
N ASN A 65 -11.28 19.52 -7.00
CA ASN A 65 -11.92 18.75 -5.93
C ASN A 65 -10.98 18.48 -4.75
N GLY A 66 -9.69 18.83 -4.89
CA GLY A 66 -8.68 18.58 -3.86
C GLY A 66 -8.03 17.20 -3.92
N ASP A 67 -8.24 16.45 -5.00
CA ASP A 67 -7.57 15.16 -5.21
C ASP A 67 -6.16 15.37 -5.75
N LEU A 68 -5.22 14.56 -5.28
CA LEU A 68 -3.84 14.55 -5.77
C LEU A 68 -3.78 13.93 -7.17
N VAL A 69 -3.57 14.74 -8.21
CA VAL A 69 -3.54 14.25 -9.60
C VAL A 69 -2.14 14.01 -10.15
N ARG A 70 -1.11 14.57 -9.50
CA ARG A 70 0.26 14.45 -9.99
C ARG A 70 1.30 14.54 -8.87
N ILE A 71 2.34 13.71 -8.96
CA ILE A 71 3.59 13.86 -8.23
C ILE A 71 4.72 13.84 -9.26
N SER A 72 5.45 14.96 -9.40
CA SER A 72 6.62 15.05 -10.27
C SER A 72 7.89 15.02 -9.43
N GLY A 73 8.88 14.31 -9.91
CA GLY A 73 10.21 14.26 -9.32
C GLY A 73 11.29 14.11 -10.39
N PRO A 74 12.59 14.19 -10.03
CA PRO A 74 13.70 14.17 -10.99
C PRO A 74 13.79 12.88 -11.81
N ARG A 75 13.29 11.78 -11.28
CA ARG A 75 13.42 10.46 -11.91
C ARG A 75 12.15 9.97 -12.56
N GLN A 76 11.00 10.38 -12.03
CA GLN A 76 9.70 9.93 -12.51
C GLN A 76 8.59 10.90 -12.16
N THR A 77 7.53 10.85 -12.94
CA THR A 77 6.24 11.50 -12.66
C THR A 77 5.19 10.42 -12.47
N ARG A 78 4.32 10.59 -11.47
CA ARG A 78 3.11 9.79 -11.29
C ARG A 78 1.88 10.66 -11.52
N GLU A 79 0.94 10.15 -12.29
CA GLU A 79 -0.35 10.76 -12.57
C GLU A 79 -1.45 9.86 -12.02
N TYR A 80 -2.47 10.46 -11.41
CA TYR A 80 -3.57 9.77 -10.76
C TYR A 80 -4.87 10.20 -11.44
N GLY A 81 -5.63 9.23 -11.95
CA GLY A 81 -6.94 9.44 -12.54
C GLY A 81 -8.04 9.05 -11.57
N TYR A 82 -9.07 9.88 -11.48
CA TYR A 82 -10.20 9.67 -10.57
C TYR A 82 -11.52 9.68 -11.33
N SER A 83 -12.48 8.91 -10.84
CA SER A 83 -13.86 8.95 -11.27
C SER A 83 -14.54 10.27 -10.87
N ALA A 84 -15.72 10.53 -11.43
CA ALA A 84 -16.55 11.67 -11.02
C ALA A 84 -16.94 11.64 -9.52
N THR A 85 -16.85 10.48 -8.87
CA THR A 85 -17.13 10.29 -7.44
C THR A 85 -15.87 10.31 -6.57
N GLY A 86 -14.71 10.69 -7.12
CA GLY A 86 -13.44 10.80 -6.39
C GLY A 86 -12.74 9.45 -6.13
N ARG A 87 -13.13 8.37 -6.83
CA ARG A 87 -12.46 7.07 -6.70
C ARG A 87 -11.26 7.00 -7.64
N LEU A 88 -10.13 6.47 -7.15
CA LEU A 88 -8.95 6.25 -7.98
C LEU A 88 -9.24 5.21 -9.07
N GLU A 89 -9.09 5.61 -10.34
CA GLU A 89 -9.30 4.74 -11.52
C GLU A 89 -8.02 4.33 -12.22
N SER A 90 -6.96 5.12 -12.06
CA SER A 90 -5.68 4.76 -12.66
C SER A 90 -4.50 5.46 -12.00
N VAL A 91 -3.35 4.79 -12.05
CA VAL A 91 -2.04 5.39 -11.76
C VAL A 91 -1.16 5.19 -12.99
N ARG A 92 -0.61 6.28 -13.53
CA ARG A 92 0.37 6.26 -14.61
C ARG A 92 1.72 6.68 -14.08
N THR A 93 2.75 5.90 -14.34
CA THR A 93 4.14 6.22 -13.99
C THR A 93 4.94 6.48 -15.26
N LEU A 94 5.50 7.69 -15.35
CA LEU A 94 6.32 8.17 -16.46
C LEU A 94 7.77 8.33 -15.99
N ALA A 95 8.70 7.74 -16.69
CA ALA A 95 10.14 7.92 -16.53
C ALA A 95 10.79 7.91 -17.93
N PRO A 96 12.10 8.22 -18.11
CA PRO A 96 12.71 8.36 -19.43
C PRO A 96 12.44 7.18 -20.39
N ASP A 97 12.44 5.95 -19.87
CA ASP A 97 12.22 4.73 -20.68
C ASP A 97 11.03 3.91 -20.15
N LEU A 98 10.11 4.55 -19.42
CA LEU A 98 9.02 3.86 -18.78
C LEU A 98 7.73 4.69 -18.87
N ASP A 99 6.69 4.10 -19.42
CA ASP A 99 5.30 4.60 -19.39
C ASP A 99 4.39 3.43 -19.04
N ILE A 100 4.03 3.32 -17.76
CA ILE A 100 3.16 2.26 -17.25
C ILE A 100 1.89 2.89 -16.69
N ARG A 101 0.75 2.43 -17.17
CA ARG A 101 -0.56 2.73 -16.61
C ARG A 101 -1.13 1.49 -15.93
N ILE A 102 -1.49 1.63 -14.67
CA ILE A 102 -2.18 0.61 -13.89
C ILE A 102 -3.62 1.06 -13.70
N PRO A 103 -4.59 0.39 -14.35
CA PRO A 103 -6.00 0.67 -14.14
C PRO A 103 -6.48 0.11 -12.79
N TYR A 104 -7.55 0.71 -12.26
CA TYR A 104 -8.18 0.33 -11.00
C TYR A 104 -9.68 0.19 -11.21
N ALA A 105 -10.15 -1.02 -11.46
CA ALA A 105 -11.57 -1.33 -11.42
C ALA A 105 -12.04 -1.41 -9.96
N THR A 106 -13.18 -0.81 -9.66
CA THR A 106 -13.79 -0.87 -8.32
C THR A 106 -15.26 -1.22 -8.42
N ASP A 107 -15.76 -1.95 -7.42
CA ASP A 107 -17.18 -2.20 -7.26
C ASP A 107 -17.93 -0.96 -6.70
N PRO A 108 -19.27 -0.96 -6.65
CA PRO A 108 -20.02 0.15 -6.08
C PRO A 108 -19.70 0.45 -4.62
N ALA A 109 -19.24 -0.55 -3.85
CA ALA A 109 -18.82 -0.39 -2.46
C ALA A 109 -17.41 0.23 -2.33
N GLY A 110 -16.66 0.31 -3.46
CA GLY A 110 -15.31 0.86 -3.50
C GLY A 110 -14.20 -0.18 -3.36
N ASN A 111 -14.54 -1.46 -3.36
CA ASN A 111 -13.55 -2.52 -3.30
C ASN A 111 -12.84 -2.65 -4.66
N ARG A 112 -11.54 -2.90 -4.62
CA ARG A 112 -10.77 -3.14 -5.85
C ARG A 112 -11.14 -4.48 -6.46
N LEU A 113 -11.51 -4.47 -7.73
CA LEU A 113 -11.75 -5.66 -8.54
C LEU A 113 -10.48 -6.07 -9.30
N PRO A 114 -10.40 -7.34 -9.75
CA PRO A 114 -9.40 -7.76 -10.71
C PRO A 114 -9.43 -6.88 -11.95
N ASP A 115 -8.24 -6.53 -12.44
CA ASP A 115 -8.09 -5.75 -13.66
C ASP A 115 -8.56 -6.60 -14.86
N PRO A 116 -9.53 -6.13 -15.66
CA PRO A 116 -10.02 -6.88 -16.81
C PRO A 116 -8.96 -7.13 -17.90
N GLU A 117 -7.94 -6.28 -18.00
CA GLU A 117 -6.84 -6.49 -18.97
C GLU A 117 -5.89 -7.60 -18.52
N LEU A 118 -5.65 -7.69 -17.21
CA LEU A 118 -4.79 -8.72 -16.60
C LEU A 118 -5.55 -10.02 -16.29
N HIS A 119 -6.87 -9.93 -16.10
CA HIS A 119 -7.74 -11.03 -15.71
C HIS A 119 -9.00 -11.05 -16.57
N PRO A 120 -8.87 -11.29 -17.91
CA PRO A 120 -10.01 -11.25 -18.83
C PRO A 120 -11.09 -12.30 -18.51
N ASP A 121 -10.72 -13.36 -17.80
CA ASP A 121 -11.63 -14.44 -17.40
C ASP A 121 -12.38 -14.16 -16.08
N SER A 122 -12.06 -13.06 -15.40
CA SER A 122 -12.77 -12.70 -14.17
C SER A 122 -14.14 -12.12 -14.50
N THR A 123 -15.16 -12.78 -13.97
CA THR A 123 -16.57 -12.32 -14.08
C THR A 123 -17.03 -11.52 -12.87
N LEU A 124 -16.11 -11.23 -11.94
CA LEU A 124 -16.44 -10.51 -10.71
C LEU A 124 -16.78 -9.04 -11.01
N THR A 125 -17.98 -8.67 -10.62
CA THR A 125 -18.48 -7.27 -10.67
C THR A 125 -18.55 -6.62 -9.29
N ALA A 126 -18.49 -7.41 -8.24
CA ALA A 126 -18.47 -6.97 -6.84
C ALA A 126 -17.90 -8.07 -5.94
N TRP A 127 -17.37 -7.68 -4.77
CA TRP A 127 -16.93 -8.62 -3.74
C TRP A 127 -18.12 -9.01 -2.85
N PRO A 128 -18.44 -10.32 -2.71
CA PRO A 128 -19.47 -10.75 -1.78
C PRO A 128 -19.15 -10.29 -0.35
N ASP A 129 -20.11 -9.67 0.30
CA ASP A 129 -19.98 -9.17 1.68
C ASP A 129 -18.72 -8.28 1.91
N ASN A 130 -18.27 -7.55 0.89
CA ASN A 130 -17.02 -6.77 0.90
C ASN A 130 -15.75 -7.58 1.22
N ARG A 131 -15.77 -8.88 0.92
CA ARG A 131 -14.62 -9.75 1.11
C ARG A 131 -14.03 -10.14 -0.24
N ILE A 132 -12.71 -10.12 -0.35
CA ILE A 132 -11.98 -10.53 -1.55
C ILE A 132 -12.25 -12.03 -1.77
N ALA A 133 -12.92 -12.39 -2.86
CA ALA A 133 -13.12 -13.79 -3.22
C ALA A 133 -11.95 -14.35 -4.03
N GLU A 134 -11.31 -13.51 -4.86
CA GLU A 134 -10.13 -13.88 -5.63
C GLU A 134 -9.26 -12.66 -5.96
N ASP A 135 -7.99 -12.89 -6.24
CA ASP A 135 -7.08 -11.91 -6.83
C ASP A 135 -6.26 -12.54 -7.97
N ALA A 136 -5.18 -11.89 -8.40
CA ALA A 136 -4.29 -12.38 -9.45
C ALA A 136 -3.67 -13.75 -9.16
N HIS A 137 -3.55 -14.12 -7.89
CA HIS A 137 -2.75 -15.26 -7.46
C HIS A 137 -3.53 -16.27 -6.65
N TYR A 138 -4.64 -15.86 -6.00
CA TYR A 138 -5.32 -16.68 -4.99
C TYR A 138 -6.84 -16.62 -5.11
N VAL A 139 -7.48 -17.70 -4.67
CA VAL A 139 -8.90 -17.77 -4.29
C VAL A 139 -8.99 -17.84 -2.78
N TYR A 140 -9.99 -17.16 -2.19
CA TYR A 140 -10.14 -16.98 -0.74
C TYR A 140 -11.49 -17.51 -0.28
N HIS A 141 -11.49 -18.24 0.83
CA HIS A 141 -12.70 -18.72 1.49
C HIS A 141 -12.77 -18.21 2.93
N TYR A 142 -13.98 -17.92 3.37
CA TYR A 142 -14.23 -17.33 4.69
C TYR A 142 -15.27 -18.13 5.44
N ASP A 143 -15.20 -18.12 6.77
CA ASP A 143 -16.23 -18.69 7.61
C ASP A 143 -17.41 -17.72 7.82
N GLU A 144 -18.40 -18.18 8.59
CA GLU A 144 -19.60 -17.43 8.95
C GLU A 144 -19.30 -16.11 9.70
N TYR A 145 -18.15 -16.01 10.37
CA TYR A 145 -17.70 -14.83 11.09
C TYR A 145 -16.87 -13.87 10.20
N GLY A 146 -16.64 -14.21 8.93
CA GLY A 146 -15.87 -13.41 8.00
C GLY A 146 -14.34 -13.57 8.15
N ARG A 147 -13.88 -14.60 8.85
CA ARG A 147 -12.46 -14.90 9.00
C ARG A 147 -11.99 -15.74 7.82
N LEU A 148 -10.80 -15.44 7.31
CA LEU A 148 -10.18 -16.21 6.23
C LEU A 148 -9.87 -17.63 6.73
N THR A 149 -10.51 -18.63 6.15
CA THR A 149 -10.27 -20.05 6.50
C THR A 149 -9.35 -20.76 5.53
N GLU A 150 -9.39 -20.33 4.27
CA GLU A 150 -8.59 -20.97 3.23
C GLU A 150 -8.15 -19.95 2.19
N LYS A 151 -6.96 -20.16 1.66
CA LYS A 151 -6.39 -19.40 0.56
C LYS A 151 -5.66 -20.39 -0.35
N THR A 152 -6.10 -20.51 -1.59
CA THR A 152 -5.59 -21.47 -2.56
C THR A 152 -4.94 -20.74 -3.75
N ASP A 153 -3.83 -21.26 -4.25
CA ASP A 153 -3.18 -20.77 -5.47
C ASP A 153 -4.16 -20.80 -6.65
N ARG A 154 -4.26 -19.69 -7.37
CA ARG A 154 -5.02 -19.62 -8.61
C ARG A 154 -4.14 -20.09 -9.77
N ILE A 155 -4.65 -21.03 -10.53
CA ILE A 155 -4.01 -21.52 -11.77
C ILE A 155 -4.63 -20.75 -12.93
N PRO A 156 -3.86 -19.94 -13.70
CA PRO A 156 -4.38 -19.25 -14.88
C PRO A 156 -4.88 -20.26 -15.93
N THR A 157 -5.96 -19.90 -16.63
CA THR A 157 -6.52 -20.70 -17.71
C THR A 157 -5.47 -21.03 -18.76
N GLY A 158 -5.34 -22.30 -19.13
CA GLY A 158 -4.39 -22.78 -20.14
C GLY A 158 -2.98 -23.08 -19.63
N VAL A 159 -2.72 -22.86 -18.34
CA VAL A 159 -1.45 -23.27 -17.71
C VAL A 159 -1.65 -24.65 -17.07
N ILE A 160 -0.90 -25.65 -17.56
CA ILE A 160 -0.79 -26.94 -16.88
C ILE A 160 0.36 -26.82 -15.90
N ARG A 161 0.05 -26.75 -14.60
CA ARG A 161 1.06 -26.89 -13.55
C ARG A 161 1.35 -28.37 -13.32
N THR A 162 2.62 -28.69 -13.29
CA THR A 162 3.12 -30.01 -12.85
C THR A 162 3.37 -30.05 -11.34
N ASP A 163 3.48 -28.87 -10.72
CA ASP A 163 3.53 -28.69 -9.28
C ASP A 163 2.12 -28.47 -8.74
N ASP A 164 1.83 -29.10 -7.64
CA ASP A 164 0.54 -29.04 -7.00
C ASP A 164 0.18 -27.64 -6.54
N GLU A 165 -1.11 -27.41 -6.57
CA GLU A 165 -1.78 -26.28 -5.97
C GLU A 165 -1.45 -26.19 -4.48
N ARG A 166 -1.03 -25.02 -4.04
CA ARG A 166 -0.73 -24.77 -2.64
C ARG A 166 -1.95 -24.18 -1.96
N THR A 167 -2.39 -24.85 -0.91
CA THR A 167 -3.51 -24.39 -0.10
C THR A 167 -3.04 -24.02 1.29
N HIS A 168 -3.47 -22.88 1.75
CA HIS A 168 -3.25 -22.37 3.09
C HIS A 168 -4.52 -22.50 3.91
N HIS A 169 -4.45 -23.12 5.08
CA HIS A 169 -5.57 -23.21 6.02
C HIS A 169 -5.28 -22.39 7.27
N TYR A 170 -6.30 -21.72 7.77
CA TYR A 170 -6.22 -20.83 8.91
C TYR A 170 -7.25 -21.24 9.97
N HIS A 171 -6.80 -21.47 11.20
CA HIS A 171 -7.65 -21.91 12.30
C HIS A 171 -7.65 -20.87 13.41
N TYR A 172 -8.80 -20.64 13.97
CA TYR A 172 -9.02 -19.60 14.96
C TYR A 172 -9.58 -20.17 16.27
N ASP A 173 -9.25 -19.53 17.39
CA ASP A 173 -9.86 -19.83 18.67
C ASP A 173 -11.25 -19.17 18.82
N SER A 174 -11.90 -19.43 19.96
CA SER A 174 -13.19 -18.83 20.29
C SER A 174 -13.17 -17.30 20.47
N GLN A 175 -11.98 -16.69 20.55
CA GLN A 175 -11.78 -15.25 20.63
C GLN A 175 -11.39 -14.65 19.27
N HIS A 176 -11.58 -15.40 18.16
CA HIS A 176 -11.28 -15.02 16.80
C HIS A 176 -9.78 -14.74 16.52
N ARG A 177 -8.87 -15.29 17.34
CA ARG A 177 -7.43 -15.16 17.13
C ARG A 177 -6.90 -16.33 16.31
N LEU A 178 -6.03 -16.06 15.36
CA LEU A 178 -5.37 -17.10 14.56
C LEU A 178 -4.45 -17.94 15.46
N VAL A 179 -4.77 -19.22 15.65
CA VAL A 179 -3.98 -20.13 16.50
C VAL A 179 -3.17 -21.14 15.74
N PHE A 180 -3.55 -21.44 14.51
CA PHE A 180 -2.84 -22.40 13.69
C PHE A 180 -2.97 -22.06 12.19
N HIS A 181 -1.88 -22.21 11.47
CA HIS A 181 -1.81 -22.07 10.02
C HIS A 181 -1.02 -23.23 9.44
N THR A 182 -1.55 -23.83 8.37
CA THR A 182 -0.83 -24.81 7.56
C THR A 182 -0.78 -24.36 6.11
N ARG A 183 0.31 -24.69 5.43
CA ARG A 183 0.40 -24.68 3.97
C ARG A 183 0.58 -26.09 3.49
N ILE A 184 -0.35 -26.57 2.69
CA ILE A 184 -0.39 -27.93 2.16
C ILE A 184 0.03 -27.89 0.69
N GLN A 185 0.80 -28.88 0.28
CA GLN A 185 1.16 -29.18 -1.10
C GLN A 185 1.21 -30.69 -1.29
N HIS A 186 0.66 -31.23 -2.37
CA HIS A 186 0.55 -32.68 -2.64
C HIS A 186 -0.17 -33.47 -1.51
N GLY A 187 -1.11 -32.83 -0.83
CA GLY A 187 -1.81 -33.43 0.30
C GLY A 187 -1.02 -33.49 1.61
N GLU A 188 0.25 -33.05 1.61
CA GLU A 188 1.13 -33.06 2.77
C GLU A 188 1.42 -31.64 3.29
N PRO A 189 1.52 -31.45 4.60
CA PRO A 189 1.85 -30.15 5.18
C PRO A 189 3.30 -29.78 4.85
N LEU A 190 3.45 -28.68 4.11
CA LEU A 190 4.75 -28.09 3.78
C LEU A 190 5.25 -27.14 4.88
N VAL A 191 4.33 -26.43 5.53
CA VAL A 191 4.61 -25.49 6.62
C VAL A 191 3.48 -25.58 7.64
N GLU A 192 3.83 -25.63 8.91
CA GLU A 192 2.92 -25.50 10.02
C GLU A 192 3.39 -24.38 10.95
N SER A 193 2.47 -23.54 11.41
CA SER A 193 2.74 -22.46 12.37
C SER A 193 1.67 -22.47 13.45
N ARG A 194 2.10 -22.39 14.70
CA ARG A 194 1.21 -22.29 15.87
C ARG A 194 1.45 -20.97 16.57
N TYR A 195 0.38 -20.36 17.03
CA TYR A 195 0.41 -19.05 17.67
C TYR A 195 -0.19 -19.14 19.07
N LEU A 196 0.57 -18.64 20.05
CA LEU A 196 0.16 -18.57 21.44
C LEU A 196 -0.10 -17.11 21.84
N TYR A 197 -1.09 -16.91 22.67
CA TYR A 197 -1.49 -15.58 23.12
C TYR A 197 -1.55 -15.50 24.64
N ASP A 198 -1.20 -14.36 25.19
CA ASP A 198 -1.41 -14.07 26.61
C ASP A 198 -2.89 -13.76 26.90
N PRO A 199 -3.30 -13.66 28.18
CA PRO A 199 -4.66 -13.33 28.55
C PRO A 199 -5.16 -11.97 28.04
N LEU A 200 -4.24 -11.06 27.63
CA LEU A 200 -4.56 -9.75 27.07
C LEU A 200 -4.65 -9.79 25.53
N GLY A 201 -4.51 -10.98 24.91
CA GLY A 201 -4.60 -11.15 23.47
C GLY A 201 -3.33 -10.78 22.70
N ARG A 202 -2.19 -10.59 23.36
CA ARG A 202 -0.92 -10.33 22.69
C ARG A 202 -0.27 -11.65 22.28
N ARG A 203 0.21 -11.74 21.03
CA ARG A 203 0.92 -12.93 20.55
C ARG A 203 2.26 -13.08 21.28
N MET A 204 2.48 -14.23 21.89
CA MET A 204 3.67 -14.58 22.66
C MET A 204 4.65 -15.44 21.85
N ALA A 205 4.15 -16.29 20.94
CA ALA A 205 4.91 -17.13 20.03
C ALA A 205 4.12 -17.37 18.74
#